data_147574fdbae457c5b5b4fa1d627a9da1
#
_entry.id   147574fdbae457c5b5b4fa1d627a9da1
#
_cell.length_a   1.000
_cell.length_b   1.000
_cell.length_c   1.000
_cell.angle_alpha   90.00
_cell.angle_beta   90.00
_cell.angle_gamma   90.00
#
_symmetry.space_group_name_H-M   'P 1'
#
loop_
_entity.id
_entity.type
_entity.pdbx_description
1 polymer ?
#
loop_
_entity_poly.entity_id
_entity_poly.type
_entity_poly.pdbx_seq_one_letter_code
_entity_poly.pdbx_strand_id
1 'polypeptide(L)'
;SSISVPGYEEPVQDIVEAEMKDYVDEIRRDEMQNLTCVLNPESDVRIMLSAHADEIGLMISNIREDGRLQVIDRGGIVPATYPGQQVRIKTANGEVYGVVEAYRNLFKEENLGTKHFLIDIGAKDKEDALKYVSLGDPIVRDTQIRKMANGKFTARALDDRLGVYIIMEAIKRAKKLGCKVGVYGASTTGEETTKTGAYWTSTRINPTMAIVVDVTYTSDCSGMDPAEMGTVCLGDGPVLC
;
A
#
# COMPACT_ATOMS: atom_id res chain seq x y z
N SER A 1 6.64 9.82 0.75
CA SER A 1 5.28 9.34 0.42
C SER A 1 5.23 8.77 -1.01
N SER A 2 5.98 7.69 -1.28
CA SER A 2 5.99 7.04 -2.58
C SER A 2 4.62 6.42 -2.91
N ILE A 3 4.33 6.28 -4.19
CA ILE A 3 3.17 5.57 -4.72
C ILE A 3 3.55 4.10 -4.86
N SER A 4 2.67 3.18 -4.45
CA SER A 4 2.90 1.74 -4.54
C SER A 4 1.60 0.95 -4.74
N VAL A 5 0.77 1.34 -5.70
CA VAL A 5 -0.37 0.46 -6.05
C VAL A 5 0.15 -0.89 -6.57
N PRO A 6 -0.65 -1.98 -6.48
CA PRO A 6 -0.22 -3.30 -6.95
C PRO A 6 0.39 -3.28 -8.35
N GLY A 7 1.64 -3.77 -8.47
CA GLY A 7 2.46 -3.74 -9.67
C GLY A 7 3.42 -2.55 -9.78
N TYR A 8 3.43 -1.64 -8.79
CA TYR A 8 4.28 -0.44 -8.75
C TYR A 8 4.96 -0.26 -7.39
N GLU A 9 5.28 -1.34 -6.69
CA GLU A 9 5.81 -1.33 -5.32
C GLU A 9 7.31 -0.99 -5.26
N GLU A 10 8.01 -1.06 -6.39
CA GLU A 10 9.46 -0.83 -6.47
C GLU A 10 9.94 0.40 -5.67
N PRO A 11 9.32 1.59 -5.75
CA PRO A 11 9.80 2.76 -5.03
C PRO A 11 9.70 2.64 -3.50
N VAL A 12 8.76 1.84 -2.99
CA VAL A 12 8.66 1.55 -1.55
C VAL A 12 9.72 0.53 -1.15
N GLN A 13 9.91 -0.51 -1.96
CA GLN A 13 10.93 -1.51 -1.71
C GLN A 13 12.35 -0.90 -1.70
N ASP A 14 12.64 0.07 -2.56
CA ASP A 14 13.91 0.80 -2.55
C ASP A 14 14.15 1.54 -1.21
N ILE A 15 13.08 2.10 -0.63
CA ILE A 15 13.15 2.75 0.68
C ILE A 15 13.42 1.72 1.78
N VAL A 16 12.72 0.57 1.75
CA VAL A 16 12.92 -0.51 2.73
C VAL A 16 14.34 -1.06 2.64
N GLU A 17 14.83 -1.31 1.43
CA GLU A 17 16.20 -1.78 1.19
C GLU A 17 17.24 -0.79 1.73
N ALA A 18 17.10 0.49 1.39
CA ALA A 18 18.03 1.53 1.84
C ALA A 18 18.04 1.67 3.38
N GLU A 19 16.89 1.52 4.03
CA GLU A 19 16.76 1.60 5.48
C GLU A 19 17.33 0.37 6.20
N MET A 20 17.26 -0.81 5.58
CA MET A 20 17.58 -2.08 6.24
C MET A 20 18.99 -2.61 5.97
N LYS A 21 19.68 -2.14 4.93
CA LYS A 21 20.99 -2.68 4.48
C LYS A 21 22.05 -2.80 5.57
N ASP A 22 22.06 -1.91 6.56
CA ASP A 22 23.04 -1.91 7.64
C ASP A 22 22.60 -2.77 8.85
N TYR A 23 21.37 -3.30 8.81
CA TYR A 23 20.77 -4.04 9.93
C TYR A 23 20.59 -5.53 9.67
N VAL A 24 20.83 -6.00 8.47
CA VAL A 24 20.61 -7.41 8.08
C VAL A 24 21.85 -8.00 7.45
N ASP A 25 21.90 -9.32 7.34
CA ASP A 25 23.02 -10.03 6.73
C ASP A 25 22.84 -10.18 5.22
N GLU A 26 21.58 -10.27 4.76
CA GLU A 26 21.24 -10.34 3.35
C GLU A 26 19.94 -9.55 3.05
N ILE A 27 19.87 -9.03 1.83
CA ILE A 27 18.64 -8.51 1.22
C ILE A 27 18.41 -9.28 -0.07
N ARG A 28 17.21 -9.81 -0.23
CA ARG A 28 16.77 -10.57 -1.41
C ARG A 28 15.60 -9.88 -2.05
N ARG A 29 15.69 -9.57 -3.33
CA ARG A 29 14.59 -9.04 -4.13
C ARG A 29 14.27 -10.06 -5.22
N ASP A 30 13.02 -10.45 -5.34
CA ASP A 30 12.58 -11.43 -6.32
C ASP A 30 11.98 -10.78 -7.57
N GLU A 31 11.59 -11.62 -8.55
CA GLU A 31 11.05 -11.18 -9.84
C GLU A 31 9.69 -10.49 -9.71
N MET A 32 8.97 -10.75 -8.63
CA MET A 32 7.70 -10.08 -8.29
C MET A 32 7.91 -8.80 -7.48
N GLN A 33 9.17 -8.40 -7.27
CA GLN A 33 9.56 -7.25 -6.47
C GLN A 33 9.28 -7.40 -4.96
N ASN A 34 9.03 -8.63 -4.45
CA ASN A 34 9.04 -8.84 -3.02
C ASN A 34 10.44 -8.61 -2.47
N LEU A 35 10.54 -7.92 -1.35
CA LEU A 35 11.81 -7.68 -0.67
C LEU A 35 11.87 -8.47 0.64
N THR A 36 12.92 -9.26 0.83
CA THR A 36 13.16 -10.01 2.06
C THR A 36 14.45 -9.57 2.70
N CYS A 37 14.38 -9.06 3.91
CA CYS A 37 15.49 -8.72 4.78
C CYS A 37 15.79 -9.90 5.69
N VAL A 38 17.02 -10.43 5.66
CA VAL A 38 17.39 -11.68 6.34
C VAL A 38 18.44 -11.45 7.41
N LEU A 39 18.19 -11.95 8.61
CA LEU A 39 19.14 -12.05 9.71
C LEU A 39 19.40 -13.54 9.99
N ASN A 40 20.66 -13.93 10.15
CA ASN A 40 21.13 -15.31 10.39
C ASN A 40 20.63 -16.31 9.34
N PRO A 41 20.96 -16.16 8.04
CA PRO A 41 20.45 -16.99 6.96
C PRO A 41 20.81 -18.49 7.09
N GLU A 42 21.89 -18.81 7.79
CA GLU A 42 22.40 -20.19 8.01
C GLU A 42 21.64 -20.98 9.08
N SER A 43 20.66 -20.35 9.75
CA SER A 43 19.87 -21.03 10.80
C SER A 43 18.86 -21.99 10.20
N ASP A 44 18.75 -23.21 10.77
CA ASP A 44 17.73 -24.19 10.42
C ASP A 44 16.32 -23.74 10.84
N VAL A 45 16.22 -22.93 11.91
CA VAL A 45 14.97 -22.35 12.39
C VAL A 45 14.76 -21.02 11.68
N ARG A 46 13.67 -20.89 10.93
CA ARG A 46 13.34 -19.72 10.14
C ARG A 46 12.03 -19.13 10.60
N ILE A 47 12.07 -17.90 11.11
CA ILE A 47 10.88 -17.13 11.48
C ILE A 47 10.66 -16.08 10.40
N MET A 48 9.52 -16.17 9.71
CA MET A 48 9.09 -15.17 8.73
C MET A 48 8.18 -14.15 9.40
N LEU A 49 8.49 -12.87 9.19
CA LEU A 49 7.61 -11.74 9.48
C LEU A 49 7.16 -11.19 8.14
N SER A 50 5.85 -11.08 7.92
CA SER A 50 5.32 -10.65 6.62
C SER A 50 4.37 -9.47 6.78
N ALA A 51 4.50 -8.49 5.90
CA ALA A 51 3.61 -7.34 5.75
C ALA A 51 3.63 -6.89 4.28
N HIS A 52 2.58 -6.22 3.80
CA HIS A 52 2.54 -5.82 2.39
C HIS A 52 2.91 -4.35 2.15
N ALA A 53 3.58 -4.09 1.03
CA ALA A 53 4.08 -2.77 0.64
C ALA A 53 3.11 -2.01 -0.27
N ASP A 54 2.21 -2.74 -0.93
CA ASP A 54 1.25 -2.12 -1.83
C ASP A 54 0.12 -1.40 -1.08
N GLU A 55 -0.59 -0.58 -1.80
CA GLU A 55 -1.72 0.21 -1.32
C GLU A 55 -2.80 0.26 -2.38
N ILE A 56 -4.07 0.41 -1.98
CA ILE A 56 -5.17 0.61 -2.89
C ILE A 56 -5.04 1.92 -3.67
N GLY A 57 -5.47 1.91 -4.93
CA GLY A 57 -5.44 3.10 -5.77
C GLY A 57 -6.16 2.92 -7.10
N LEU A 58 -5.76 3.71 -8.07
CA LEU A 58 -6.32 3.69 -9.42
C LEU A 58 -5.19 3.54 -10.45
N MET A 59 -5.56 3.21 -11.68
CA MET A 59 -4.66 3.15 -12.83
C MET A 59 -5.35 3.72 -14.06
N ILE A 60 -4.62 4.48 -14.88
CA ILE A 60 -5.15 5.05 -16.13
C ILE A 60 -5.48 3.92 -17.10
N SER A 61 -6.75 3.80 -17.49
CA SER A 61 -7.21 2.81 -18.46
C SER A 61 -7.50 3.40 -19.83
N ASN A 62 -7.84 4.69 -19.91
CA ASN A 62 -8.08 5.39 -21.17
C ASN A 62 -7.87 6.90 -21.01
N ILE A 63 -7.52 7.56 -22.11
CA ILE A 63 -7.43 9.02 -22.22
C ILE A 63 -8.44 9.47 -23.26
N ARG A 64 -9.42 10.28 -22.86
CA ARG A 64 -10.51 10.73 -23.69
C ARG A 64 -10.06 11.85 -24.63
N GLU A 65 -10.83 12.12 -25.67
CA GLU A 65 -10.56 13.19 -26.65
C GLU A 65 -10.57 14.58 -25.99
N ASP A 66 -11.31 14.75 -24.89
CA ASP A 66 -11.35 15.99 -24.10
C ASP A 66 -10.23 16.10 -23.04
N GLY A 67 -9.23 15.20 -23.08
CA GLY A 67 -8.09 15.19 -22.17
C GLY A 67 -8.37 14.57 -20.79
N ARG A 68 -9.63 14.20 -20.48
CA ARG A 68 -9.96 13.52 -19.19
C ARG A 68 -9.46 12.09 -19.17
N LEU A 69 -9.04 11.63 -18.00
CA LEU A 69 -8.54 10.27 -17.81
C LEU A 69 -9.66 9.39 -17.25
N GLN A 70 -9.85 8.23 -17.87
CA GLN A 70 -10.64 7.14 -17.31
C GLN A 70 -9.73 6.17 -16.58
N VAL A 71 -10.25 5.55 -15.53
CA VAL A 71 -9.45 4.75 -14.61
C VAL A 71 -10.12 3.44 -14.26
N ILE A 72 -9.30 2.49 -13.81
CA ILE A 72 -9.73 1.28 -13.13
C ILE A 72 -9.16 1.25 -11.73
N ASP A 73 -9.79 0.51 -10.84
CA ASP A 73 -9.31 0.26 -9.49
C ASP A 73 -8.10 -0.68 -9.46
N ARG A 74 -7.28 -0.48 -8.46
CA ARG A 74 -6.20 -1.37 -8.05
C ARG A 74 -6.36 -1.61 -6.56
N GLY A 75 -6.91 -2.79 -6.20
CA GLY A 75 -7.31 -3.12 -4.84
C GLY A 75 -8.74 -2.70 -4.48
N GLY A 76 -9.13 -2.93 -3.24
CA GLY A 76 -10.49 -2.74 -2.73
C GLY A 76 -10.84 -1.30 -2.37
N ILE A 77 -10.84 -0.37 -3.33
CA ILE A 77 -11.19 1.04 -3.06
C ILE A 77 -12.66 1.20 -2.65
N VAL A 78 -12.94 2.23 -1.88
CA VAL A 78 -14.30 2.71 -1.60
C VAL A 78 -14.63 3.88 -2.53
N PRO A 79 -15.40 3.68 -3.62
CA PRO A 79 -15.56 4.68 -4.67
C PRO A 79 -16.13 6.02 -4.18
N ALA A 80 -17.02 6.02 -3.18
CA ALA A 80 -17.62 7.23 -2.63
C ALA A 80 -16.60 8.20 -2.00
N THR A 81 -15.38 7.75 -1.73
CA THR A 81 -14.33 8.58 -1.11
C THR A 81 -13.47 9.34 -2.12
N TYR A 82 -13.67 9.15 -3.42
CA TYR A 82 -12.83 9.73 -4.46
C TYR A 82 -13.34 11.02 -5.10
N PRO A 83 -14.65 11.21 -5.36
CA PRO A 83 -15.13 12.43 -6.03
C PRO A 83 -14.71 13.71 -5.31
N GLY A 84 -14.14 14.64 -6.05
CA GLY A 84 -13.61 15.91 -5.54
C GLY A 84 -12.22 15.84 -4.87
N GLN A 85 -11.62 14.65 -4.77
CA GLN A 85 -10.29 14.51 -4.19
C GLN A 85 -9.19 14.85 -5.19
N GLN A 86 -8.15 15.48 -4.68
CA GLN A 86 -6.91 15.63 -5.40
C GLN A 86 -6.20 14.28 -5.49
N VAL A 87 -5.61 14.03 -6.64
CA VAL A 87 -4.86 12.80 -6.92
C VAL A 87 -3.47 13.11 -7.45
N ARG A 88 -2.59 12.16 -7.24
CA ARG A 88 -1.22 12.18 -7.71
C ARG A 88 -0.98 10.96 -8.58
N ILE A 89 -0.44 11.19 -9.75
CA ILE A 89 -0.17 10.21 -10.80
C ILE A 89 1.34 10.04 -10.89
N LYS A 90 1.83 8.82 -10.77
CA LYS A 90 3.25 8.50 -11.00
C LYS A 90 3.46 8.23 -12.47
N THR A 91 4.32 9.00 -13.11
CA THR A 91 4.69 8.83 -14.52
C THR A 91 6.16 8.51 -14.67
N ALA A 92 6.59 8.15 -15.86
CA ALA A 92 8.01 7.95 -16.18
C ALA A 92 8.84 9.23 -15.97
N ASN A 93 8.23 10.41 -16.12
CA ASN A 93 8.90 11.71 -16.04
C ASN A 93 8.71 12.43 -14.69
N GLY A 94 8.13 11.78 -13.69
CA GLY A 94 7.87 12.36 -12.38
C GLY A 94 6.40 12.21 -11.94
N GLU A 95 5.90 13.18 -11.21
CA GLU A 95 4.53 13.18 -10.69
C GLU A 95 3.68 14.24 -11.37
N VAL A 96 2.45 13.87 -11.71
CA VAL A 96 1.41 14.76 -12.26
C VAL A 96 0.27 14.81 -11.26
N TYR A 97 -0.33 15.98 -11.09
CA TYR A 97 -1.46 16.18 -10.18
C TYR A 97 -2.75 16.37 -10.97
N GLY A 98 -3.83 15.88 -10.39
CA GLY A 98 -5.16 16.01 -10.96
C GLY A 98 -6.25 16.02 -9.88
N VAL A 99 -7.47 16.09 -10.32
CA VAL A 99 -8.65 16.03 -9.46
C VAL A 99 -9.67 15.03 -10.02
N VAL A 100 -10.26 14.21 -9.16
CA VAL A 100 -11.41 13.39 -9.56
C VAL A 100 -12.61 14.31 -9.69
N GLU A 101 -13.21 14.41 -10.88
CA GLU A 101 -14.36 15.26 -11.10
C GLU A 101 -15.52 14.90 -10.17
N ALA A 102 -16.16 15.93 -9.62
CA ALA A 102 -17.34 15.80 -8.76
C ALA A 102 -18.49 16.64 -9.31
N TYR A 103 -19.48 15.98 -9.86
CA TYR A 103 -20.66 16.65 -10.40
C TYR A 103 -21.92 16.05 -9.79
N ARG A 104 -22.99 16.87 -9.75
CA ARG A 104 -24.22 16.56 -9.00
C ARG A 104 -24.81 15.19 -9.31
N ASN A 105 -24.80 14.74 -10.58
CA ASN A 105 -25.41 13.48 -10.96
C ASN A 105 -24.54 12.27 -10.57
N LEU A 106 -23.23 12.45 -10.40
CA LEU A 106 -22.33 11.39 -9.92
C LEU A 106 -22.79 10.83 -8.56
N PHE A 107 -23.24 11.73 -7.67
CA PHE A 107 -23.71 11.35 -6.33
C PHE A 107 -25.10 10.69 -6.29
N LYS A 108 -25.76 10.55 -7.46
CA LYS A 108 -27.04 9.85 -7.60
C LYS A 108 -26.88 8.44 -8.16
N GLU A 109 -25.64 8.05 -8.51
CA GLU A 109 -25.37 6.71 -9.00
C GLU A 109 -25.50 5.69 -7.87
N GLU A 110 -26.47 4.78 -8.00
CA GLU A 110 -26.72 3.73 -7.00
C GLU A 110 -25.53 2.75 -6.86
N ASN A 111 -24.81 2.51 -7.96
CA ASN A 111 -23.65 1.63 -8.02
C ASN A 111 -22.41 2.43 -8.47
N LEU A 112 -22.06 3.45 -7.68
CA LEU A 112 -20.88 4.25 -7.94
C LEU A 112 -19.62 3.37 -8.00
N GLY A 113 -18.87 3.48 -9.08
CA GLY A 113 -17.63 2.74 -9.31
C GLY A 113 -16.66 3.54 -10.19
N THR A 114 -15.47 3.04 -10.36
CA THR A 114 -14.38 3.69 -11.12
C THR A 114 -14.74 4.00 -12.58
N LYS A 115 -15.65 3.23 -13.18
CA LYS A 115 -16.18 3.50 -14.51
C LYS A 115 -16.85 4.87 -14.67
N HIS A 116 -17.25 5.50 -13.56
CA HIS A 116 -17.87 6.82 -13.52
C HIS A 116 -16.86 7.94 -13.24
N PHE A 117 -15.62 7.59 -12.93
CA PHE A 117 -14.60 8.58 -12.60
C PHE A 117 -13.97 9.15 -13.85
N LEU A 118 -13.86 10.48 -13.84
CA LEU A 118 -13.02 11.22 -14.76
C LEU A 118 -12.01 12.01 -13.94
N ILE A 119 -10.75 11.94 -14.34
CA ILE A 119 -9.70 12.73 -13.69
C ILE A 119 -9.29 13.86 -14.63
N ASP A 120 -9.35 15.06 -14.13
CA ASP A 120 -8.88 16.26 -14.80
C ASP A 120 -7.47 16.56 -14.32
N ILE A 121 -6.53 16.63 -15.28
CA ILE A 121 -5.12 17.03 -15.05
C ILE A 121 -4.83 18.40 -15.65
N GLY A 122 -5.86 19.13 -16.13
CA GLY A 122 -5.73 20.41 -16.80
C GLY A 122 -5.35 20.33 -18.28
N ALA A 123 -5.36 19.15 -18.87
CA ALA A 123 -5.07 18.97 -20.29
C ALA A 123 -6.23 19.49 -21.17
N LYS A 124 -5.89 20.09 -22.31
CA LYS A 124 -6.87 20.67 -23.25
C LYS A 124 -7.59 19.64 -24.09
N ASP A 125 -6.88 18.59 -24.44
CA ASP A 125 -7.29 17.50 -25.30
C ASP A 125 -6.40 16.27 -25.05
N LYS A 126 -6.67 15.20 -25.77
CA LYS A 126 -5.93 13.93 -25.65
C LYS A 126 -4.45 14.06 -26.00
N GLU A 127 -4.12 14.80 -27.05
CA GLU A 127 -2.72 14.98 -27.47
C GLU A 127 -1.94 15.75 -26.40
N ASP A 128 -2.58 16.72 -25.75
CA ASP A 128 -1.99 17.45 -24.64
C ASP A 128 -1.82 16.57 -23.41
N ALA A 129 -2.82 15.76 -23.04
CA ALA A 129 -2.73 14.82 -21.94
C ALA A 129 -1.59 13.79 -22.09
N LEU A 130 -1.41 13.26 -23.31
CA LEU A 130 -0.35 12.30 -23.64
C LEU A 130 1.08 12.83 -23.45
N LYS A 131 1.27 14.15 -23.32
CA LYS A 131 2.57 14.73 -22.97
C LYS A 131 2.94 14.53 -21.50
N TYR A 132 1.95 14.31 -20.66
CA TYR A 132 2.10 14.24 -19.20
C TYR A 132 1.91 12.84 -18.64
N VAL A 133 1.00 12.06 -19.20
CA VAL A 133 0.60 10.77 -18.67
C VAL A 133 0.50 9.69 -19.75
N SER A 134 0.57 8.43 -19.32
CA SER A 134 0.44 7.25 -20.18
C SER A 134 -0.62 6.28 -19.63
N LEU A 135 -1.14 5.42 -20.50
CA LEU A 135 -1.96 4.29 -20.05
C LEU A 135 -1.15 3.42 -19.09
N GLY A 136 -1.78 2.99 -18.02
CA GLY A 136 -1.13 2.18 -16.99
C GLY A 136 -0.49 3.00 -15.87
N ASP A 137 -0.34 4.31 -15.97
CA ASP A 137 0.23 5.10 -14.88
C ASP A 137 -0.63 4.98 -13.61
N PRO A 138 0.00 4.68 -12.46
CA PRO A 138 -0.69 4.49 -11.19
C PRO A 138 -1.08 5.82 -10.55
N ILE A 139 -2.21 5.82 -9.85
CA ILE A 139 -2.83 7.00 -9.25
C ILE A 139 -3.21 6.71 -7.81
N VAL A 140 -2.90 7.64 -6.92
CA VAL A 140 -3.33 7.61 -5.53
C VAL A 140 -3.94 8.95 -5.12
N ARG A 141 -4.73 8.96 -4.06
CA ARG A 141 -5.17 10.23 -3.45
C ARG A 141 -3.95 11.01 -2.95
N ASP A 142 -3.92 12.32 -3.19
CA ASP A 142 -2.83 13.18 -2.70
C ASP A 142 -3.04 13.53 -1.22
N THR A 143 -2.91 12.50 -0.39
CA THR A 143 -3.06 12.63 1.07
C THR A 143 -1.70 12.46 1.73
N GLN A 144 -1.35 13.42 2.59
CA GLN A 144 -0.10 13.38 3.35
C GLN A 144 -0.37 13.05 4.81
N ILE A 145 0.67 12.54 5.49
CA ILE A 145 0.60 12.29 6.92
C ILE A 145 0.28 13.58 7.68
N ARG A 146 -0.69 13.53 8.58
CA ARG A 146 -1.10 14.65 9.44
C ARG A 146 -1.22 14.18 10.89
N LYS A 147 -0.68 14.97 11.79
CA LYS A 147 -0.92 14.79 13.23
C LYS A 147 -2.34 15.23 13.58
N MET A 148 -2.97 14.45 14.41
CA MET A 148 -4.31 14.71 14.95
C MET A 148 -4.21 14.97 16.45
N ALA A 149 -5.34 15.30 17.08
CA ALA A 149 -5.41 15.42 18.53
C ALA A 149 -5.01 14.11 19.25
N ASN A 150 -4.59 14.24 20.50
CA ASN A 150 -4.23 13.12 21.37
C ASN A 150 -3.13 12.20 20.82
N GLY A 151 -2.17 12.74 20.07
CA GLY A 151 -1.03 11.99 19.55
C GLY A 151 -1.36 11.03 18.40
N LYS A 152 -2.59 11.05 17.91
CA LYS A 152 -3.00 10.28 16.72
C LYS A 152 -2.47 10.91 15.43
N PHE A 153 -2.44 10.14 14.37
CA PHE A 153 -2.12 10.64 13.02
C PHE A 153 -2.99 9.94 11.98
N THR A 154 -3.11 10.56 10.84
CA THR A 154 -3.78 10.01 9.67
C THR A 154 -2.86 10.09 8.47
N ALA A 155 -2.90 9.08 7.62
CA ALA A 155 -2.14 9.03 6.38
C ALA A 155 -2.81 8.09 5.37
N ARG A 156 -2.39 8.16 4.13
CA ARG A 156 -2.60 7.15 3.11
C ARG A 156 -1.67 5.95 3.37
N ALA A 157 -2.08 4.78 2.93
CA ALA A 157 -1.24 3.57 2.95
C ALA A 157 -0.73 3.16 4.35
N LEU A 158 -1.50 3.42 5.41
CA LEU A 158 -1.24 2.81 6.71
C LEU A 158 -1.48 1.30 6.65
N ASP A 159 -2.41 0.90 5.84
CA ASP A 159 -2.61 -0.42 5.28
C ASP A 159 -1.68 -0.59 4.08
N ASP A 160 -0.62 -1.44 4.12
CA ASP A 160 -0.06 -2.00 5.36
C ASP A 160 1.41 -1.59 5.53
N ARG A 161 1.76 -0.38 5.14
CA ARG A 161 3.12 0.15 5.39
C ARG A 161 3.45 0.28 6.88
N LEU A 162 2.41 0.30 7.73
CA LEU A 162 2.63 0.24 9.18
C LEU A 162 3.18 -1.13 9.57
N GLY A 163 2.63 -2.20 9.04
CA GLY A 163 3.15 -3.56 9.23
C GLY A 163 4.56 -3.70 8.69
N VAL A 164 4.85 -3.18 7.48
CA VAL A 164 6.23 -3.16 6.93
C VAL A 164 7.20 -2.45 7.90
N TYR A 165 6.82 -1.30 8.46
CA TYR A 165 7.64 -0.62 9.48
C TYR A 165 7.82 -1.47 10.74
N ILE A 166 6.77 -2.11 11.22
CA ILE A 166 6.81 -2.97 12.42
C ILE A 166 7.77 -4.14 12.22
N ILE A 167 7.71 -4.83 11.08
CA ILE A 167 8.61 -5.97 10.82
C ILE A 167 10.07 -5.53 10.69
N MET A 168 10.35 -4.36 10.09
CA MET A 168 11.70 -3.80 10.03
C MET A 168 12.24 -3.50 11.43
N GLU A 169 11.46 -2.86 12.28
CA GLU A 169 11.87 -2.55 13.66
C GLU A 169 12.04 -3.83 14.49
N ALA A 170 11.23 -4.87 14.25
CA ALA A 170 11.39 -6.17 14.90
C ALA A 170 12.73 -6.82 14.55
N ILE A 171 13.17 -6.77 13.29
CA ILE A 171 14.48 -7.28 12.85
C ILE A 171 15.62 -6.49 13.52
N LYS A 172 15.54 -5.16 13.52
CA LYS A 172 16.55 -4.31 14.20
C LYS A 172 16.69 -4.67 15.68
N ARG A 173 15.56 -4.92 16.35
CA ARG A 173 15.53 -5.37 17.76
C ARG A 173 16.10 -6.78 17.91
N ALA A 174 15.75 -7.72 17.04
CA ALA A 174 16.28 -9.08 17.05
C ALA A 174 17.82 -9.07 16.93
N LYS A 175 18.37 -8.29 16.00
CA LYS A 175 19.81 -8.09 15.85
C LYS A 175 20.44 -7.54 17.14
N LYS A 176 19.87 -6.47 17.71
CA LYS A 176 20.35 -5.85 18.94
C LYS A 176 20.35 -6.81 20.15
N LEU A 177 19.37 -7.70 20.21
CA LEU A 177 19.25 -8.72 21.26
C LEU A 177 20.15 -9.94 21.01
N GLY A 178 20.88 -9.99 19.92
CA GLY A 178 21.77 -11.11 19.57
C GLY A 178 21.00 -12.38 19.20
N CYS A 179 19.85 -12.26 18.58
CA CYS A 179 19.04 -13.38 18.10
C CYS A 179 19.90 -14.34 17.27
N LYS A 180 19.71 -15.65 17.44
CA LYS A 180 20.48 -16.70 16.74
C LYS A 180 19.67 -17.50 15.73
N VAL A 181 18.35 -17.36 15.75
CA VAL A 181 17.47 -17.95 14.74
C VAL A 181 17.42 -17.11 13.48
N GLY A 182 17.10 -17.71 12.35
CA GLY A 182 16.88 -16.99 11.10
C GLY A 182 15.62 -16.13 11.19
N VAL A 183 15.75 -14.83 10.94
CA VAL A 183 14.61 -13.91 10.88
C VAL A 183 14.51 -13.33 9.48
N TYR A 184 13.36 -13.53 8.85
CA TYR A 184 13.09 -13.16 7.47
C TYR A 184 11.94 -12.14 7.46
N GLY A 185 12.26 -10.87 7.28
CA GLY A 185 11.25 -9.81 7.15
C GLY A 185 10.89 -9.61 5.69
N ALA A 186 9.70 -10.02 5.33
CA ALA A 186 9.19 -9.99 3.97
C ALA A 186 8.24 -8.79 3.77
N SER A 187 8.69 -7.81 3.01
CA SER A 187 7.86 -6.74 2.45
C SER A 187 7.30 -7.25 1.13
N THR A 188 6.03 -7.67 1.14
CA THR A 188 5.40 -8.38 0.02
C THR A 188 4.65 -7.44 -0.91
N THR A 189 4.37 -7.89 -2.13
CA THR A 189 3.70 -7.16 -3.20
C THR A 189 2.35 -7.76 -3.54
N GLY A 190 1.40 -6.95 -4.04
CA GLY A 190 0.15 -7.40 -4.62
C GLY A 190 -0.84 -8.04 -3.64
N GLU A 191 -0.79 -7.70 -2.35
CA GLU A 191 -1.76 -8.19 -1.36
C GLU A 191 -3.16 -7.73 -1.71
N GLU A 192 -3.32 -6.45 -2.00
CA GLU A 192 -4.59 -5.76 -2.30
C GLU A 192 -5.34 -6.32 -3.53
N THR A 193 -4.69 -7.18 -4.30
CA THR A 193 -5.29 -7.78 -5.51
C THR A 193 -5.29 -9.30 -5.50
N THR A 194 -4.15 -9.93 -5.33
CA THR A 194 -3.98 -11.38 -5.57
C THR A 194 -3.36 -12.14 -4.40
N LYS A 195 -2.75 -11.46 -3.45
CA LYS A 195 -1.97 -12.03 -2.31
C LYS A 195 -0.80 -12.91 -2.74
N THR A 196 -0.46 -12.89 -4.03
CA THR A 196 0.57 -13.78 -4.61
C THR A 196 1.96 -13.49 -4.09
N GLY A 197 2.29 -12.25 -3.70
CA GLY A 197 3.58 -11.90 -3.14
C GLY A 197 3.89 -12.66 -1.86
N ALA A 198 2.96 -12.70 -0.92
CA ALA A 198 3.11 -13.44 0.34
C ALA A 198 3.24 -14.96 0.10
N TYR A 199 2.40 -15.50 -0.79
CA TYR A 199 2.46 -16.92 -1.18
C TYR A 199 3.81 -17.29 -1.79
N TRP A 200 4.29 -16.49 -2.76
CA TRP A 200 5.55 -16.70 -3.45
C TRP A 200 6.75 -16.63 -2.50
N THR A 201 6.77 -15.62 -1.65
CA THR A 201 7.86 -15.40 -0.69
C THR A 201 7.89 -16.49 0.39
N SER A 202 6.73 -16.88 0.94
CA SER A 202 6.67 -17.94 1.96
C SER A 202 7.13 -19.29 1.42
N THR A 203 6.78 -19.62 0.17
CA THR A 203 7.23 -20.86 -0.48
C THR A 203 8.76 -20.90 -0.63
N ARG A 204 9.41 -19.77 -0.93
CA ARG A 204 10.85 -19.66 -1.09
C ARG A 204 11.62 -19.66 0.23
N ILE A 205 11.07 -19.01 1.25
CA ILE A 205 11.66 -18.99 2.59
C ILE A 205 11.50 -20.37 3.26
N ASN A 206 10.39 -21.03 3.04
CA ASN A 206 9.97 -22.27 3.73
C ASN A 206 10.15 -22.12 5.26
N PRO A 207 9.37 -21.22 5.91
CA PRO A 207 9.59 -20.88 7.31
C PRO A 207 9.12 -21.97 8.25
N THR A 208 9.78 -22.10 9.41
CA THR A 208 9.33 -22.91 10.52
C THR A 208 8.08 -22.33 11.16
N MET A 209 8.00 -21.00 11.21
CA MET A 209 6.86 -20.24 11.71
C MET A 209 6.77 -18.91 10.93
N ALA A 210 5.54 -18.47 10.67
CA ALA A 210 5.28 -17.16 10.10
C ALA A 210 4.38 -16.33 11.02
N ILE A 211 4.67 -15.03 11.11
CA ILE A 211 3.84 -14.01 11.73
C ILE A 211 3.50 -13.01 10.64
N VAL A 212 2.21 -12.92 10.32
CA VAL A 212 1.71 -11.93 9.37
C VAL A 212 1.23 -10.72 10.16
N VAL A 213 1.69 -9.55 9.76
CA VAL A 213 1.32 -8.28 10.38
C VAL A 213 0.49 -7.52 9.36
N ASP A 214 -0.66 -7.07 9.81
CA ASP A 214 -1.59 -6.28 9.00
C ASP A 214 -2.39 -5.35 9.92
N VAL A 215 -3.18 -4.45 9.35
CA VAL A 215 -4.06 -3.56 10.10
C VAL A 215 -5.49 -4.11 10.15
N THR A 216 -6.29 -3.66 11.11
CA THR A 216 -7.71 -3.98 11.18
C THR A 216 -8.54 -2.77 11.60
N TYR A 217 -9.84 -2.89 11.45
CA TYR A 217 -10.77 -1.84 11.89
C TYR A 217 -10.90 -1.82 13.42
N THR A 218 -11.08 -0.62 13.97
CA THR A 218 -11.44 -0.46 15.37
C THR A 218 -12.97 -0.47 15.52
N SER A 219 -13.47 -0.98 16.64
CA SER A 219 -14.90 -0.98 16.96
C SER A 219 -15.37 0.32 17.63
N ASP A 220 -14.45 1.24 17.95
CA ASP A 220 -14.76 2.57 18.51
C ASP A 220 -15.01 3.65 17.44
N CYS A 221 -15.26 3.24 16.19
CA CYS A 221 -15.63 4.14 15.11
C CYS A 221 -17.10 4.02 14.70
N SER A 222 -17.61 5.07 14.05
CA SER A 222 -19.01 5.10 13.60
C SER A 222 -19.31 3.98 12.59
N GLY A 223 -20.42 3.27 12.81
CA GLY A 223 -20.88 2.19 11.91
C GLY A 223 -20.35 0.81 12.26
N MET A 224 -19.58 0.67 13.33
CA MET A 224 -19.14 -0.62 13.87
C MET A 224 -19.90 -0.93 15.16
N ASP A 225 -20.31 -2.19 15.33
CA ASP A 225 -20.96 -2.67 16.55
C ASP A 225 -20.00 -3.56 17.35
N PRO A 226 -19.56 -3.14 18.55
CA PRO A 226 -18.70 -3.94 19.40
C PRO A 226 -19.33 -5.30 19.80
N ALA A 227 -20.65 -5.40 19.78
CA ALA A 227 -21.35 -6.66 20.07
C ALA A 227 -21.14 -7.72 18.95
N GLU A 228 -20.93 -7.26 17.72
CA GLU A 228 -20.67 -8.15 16.57
C GLU A 228 -19.18 -8.40 16.35
N MET A 229 -18.34 -7.38 16.53
CA MET A 229 -16.93 -7.40 16.17
C MET A 229 -15.97 -7.55 17.36
N GLY A 230 -16.48 -7.54 18.58
CA GLY A 230 -15.65 -7.44 19.78
C GLY A 230 -15.16 -6.01 20.03
N THR A 231 -14.48 -5.81 21.15
CA THR A 231 -13.95 -4.50 21.53
C THR A 231 -12.50 -4.39 21.06
N VAL A 232 -12.28 -3.55 20.07
CA VAL A 232 -10.96 -3.21 19.53
C VAL A 232 -10.85 -1.70 19.47
N CYS A 233 -10.00 -1.11 20.32
CA CYS A 233 -9.81 0.34 20.38
C CYS A 233 -8.39 0.73 20.01
N LEU A 234 -8.26 1.90 19.37
CA LEU A 234 -6.95 2.41 18.99
C LEU A 234 -6.12 2.73 20.25
N GLY A 235 -5.01 2.00 20.45
CA GLY A 235 -4.10 2.15 21.59
C GLY A 235 -4.14 0.99 22.56
N ASP A 236 -5.05 0.02 22.42
CA ASP A 236 -5.18 -1.12 23.35
C ASP A 236 -4.16 -2.25 23.06
N GLY A 237 -3.39 -2.13 22.00
CA GLY A 237 -2.37 -3.09 21.63
C GLY A 237 -2.70 -3.89 20.36
N PRO A 238 -1.94 -4.96 20.06
CA PRO A 238 -2.17 -5.77 18.88
C PRO A 238 -3.40 -6.66 19.04
N VAL A 239 -4.06 -6.91 17.91
CA VAL A 239 -5.17 -7.88 17.80
C VAL A 239 -4.60 -9.17 17.23
N LEU A 240 -4.95 -10.29 17.83
CA LEU A 240 -4.64 -11.63 17.30
C LEU A 240 -5.89 -12.18 16.60
N CYS A 241 -5.77 -12.54 15.32
CA CYS A 241 -6.81 -13.12 14.48
C CYS A 241 -6.54 -14.60 14.21
#